data_e06813a45f7d7fe3cf6914ac3163c692
#
_entry.id   e06813a45f7d7fe3cf6914ac3163c692
#
_cell.length_a   1.000
_cell.length_b   1.000
_cell.length_c   1.000
_cell.angle_alpha   90.00
_cell.angle_beta   90.00
_cell.angle_gamma   90.00
#
_symmetry.space_group_name_H-M   'P 1'
#
loop_
_entity.id
_entity.type
_entity.pdbx_description
1 polymer ?
#
loop_
_entity_poly.entity_id
_entity_poly.type
_entity_poly.pdbx_seq_one_letter_code
_entity_poly.pdbx_strand_id
1 'polypeptide(L)'
;MRVIIDLHVHTNSSHDSTITPIQLLEQMRLSGINAVAITDHDTMEGYRRIKNSSAFKDMLILPGVEVTTDLGDLIILGLENPTIMADPFKVVEAARNEGGFILAPHPFDERRVSVGEKVSILNVDAIETVNAKCSNDANRQAREFARALGLPAVGGSDAHEKSQVGSVVNVLECERSVGSIIEGLRKDPKIVVRGKNAMR
;
A
#
# COMPACT_ATOMS: atom_id res chain seq x y z
N MET A 1 11.73 -13.68 -10.21
CA MET A 1 10.32 -13.99 -10.59
C MET A 1 9.55 -12.68 -10.68
N ARG A 2 8.52 -12.63 -11.50
CA ARG A 2 7.69 -11.43 -11.63
C ARG A 2 6.64 -11.38 -10.52
N VAL A 3 6.71 -10.36 -9.66
CA VAL A 3 5.71 -10.06 -8.64
C VAL A 3 4.86 -8.89 -9.14
N ILE A 4 3.54 -9.05 -9.09
CA ILE A 4 2.56 -8.01 -9.43
C ILE A 4 1.76 -7.77 -8.17
N ILE A 5 1.98 -6.62 -7.53
CA ILE A 5 1.46 -6.31 -6.20
C ILE A 5 0.62 -5.03 -6.19
N ASP A 6 -0.54 -5.09 -5.53
CA ASP A 6 -1.28 -3.92 -5.09
C ASP A 6 -0.87 -3.61 -3.64
N LEU A 7 -0.40 -2.39 -3.41
CA LEU A 7 0.21 -1.99 -2.12
C LEU A 7 -0.77 -1.30 -1.16
N HIS A 8 -2.01 -1.02 -1.60
CA HIS A 8 -2.96 -0.26 -0.81
C HIS A 8 -4.37 -0.84 -0.97
N VAL A 9 -4.73 -1.76 -0.06
CA VAL A 9 -6.01 -2.47 -0.11
C VAL A 9 -6.60 -2.60 1.29
N HIS A 10 -7.87 -2.20 1.44
CA HIS A 10 -8.64 -2.32 2.67
C HIS A 10 -9.56 -3.52 2.60
N THR A 11 -9.64 -4.27 3.69
CA THR A 11 -10.60 -5.37 3.85
C THR A 11 -11.80 -4.92 4.70
N ASN A 12 -12.76 -5.81 4.90
CA ASN A 12 -13.87 -5.56 5.83
C ASN A 12 -13.46 -5.57 7.32
N SER A 13 -12.16 -5.46 7.61
CA SER A 13 -11.62 -5.14 8.93
C SER A 13 -11.42 -3.63 9.10
N SER A 14 -11.34 -2.87 8.01
CA SER A 14 -11.52 -1.41 8.00
C SER A 14 -13.00 -1.06 8.08
N HIS A 15 -13.29 0.05 8.75
CA HIS A 15 -14.67 0.53 8.96
C HIS A 15 -15.38 0.98 7.68
N ASP A 16 -14.63 1.28 6.64
CA ASP A 16 -15.07 1.88 5.37
C ASP A 16 -14.94 0.96 4.16
N SER A 17 -14.45 -0.29 4.36
CA SER A 17 -14.32 -1.27 3.29
C SER A 17 -15.29 -2.45 3.42
N THR A 18 -15.75 -2.95 2.26
CA THR A 18 -16.64 -4.11 2.19
C THR A 18 -15.97 -5.38 1.68
N ILE A 19 -14.66 -5.34 1.40
CA ILE A 19 -13.93 -6.45 0.76
C ILE A 19 -13.73 -7.59 1.75
N THR A 20 -14.46 -8.68 1.56
CA THR A 20 -14.22 -9.92 2.32
C THR A 20 -12.97 -10.65 1.81
N PRO A 21 -12.33 -11.53 2.61
CA PRO A 21 -11.19 -12.34 2.16
C PRO A 21 -11.48 -13.14 0.88
N ILE A 22 -12.69 -13.70 0.74
CA ILE A 22 -13.09 -14.44 -0.46
C ILE A 22 -13.13 -13.54 -1.68
N GLN A 23 -13.74 -12.37 -1.56
CA GLN A 23 -13.82 -11.38 -2.65
C GLN A 23 -12.44 -10.87 -3.05
N LEU A 24 -11.53 -10.67 -2.07
CA LEU A 24 -10.16 -10.30 -2.33
C LEU A 24 -9.46 -11.36 -3.17
N LEU A 25 -9.51 -12.63 -2.75
CA LEU A 25 -8.88 -13.74 -3.47
C LEU A 25 -9.41 -13.88 -4.90
N GLU A 26 -10.72 -13.82 -5.08
CA GLU A 26 -11.36 -13.88 -6.39
C GLU A 26 -10.84 -12.73 -7.29
N GLN A 27 -10.78 -11.52 -6.77
CA GLN A 27 -10.34 -10.36 -7.54
C GLN A 27 -8.84 -10.40 -7.83
N MET A 28 -8.00 -10.88 -6.90
CA MET A 28 -6.58 -11.11 -7.15
C MET A 28 -6.37 -12.04 -8.35
N ARG A 29 -7.13 -13.15 -8.40
CA ARG A 29 -7.07 -14.09 -9.52
C ARG A 29 -7.55 -13.48 -10.84
N LEU A 30 -8.67 -12.76 -10.81
CA LEU A 30 -9.24 -12.10 -12.00
C LEU A 30 -8.30 -11.02 -12.55
N SER A 31 -7.69 -10.24 -11.68
CA SER A 31 -6.75 -9.17 -12.07
C SER A 31 -5.33 -9.69 -12.34
N GLY A 32 -5.04 -10.97 -12.08
CA GLY A 32 -3.71 -11.56 -12.30
C GLY A 32 -2.62 -10.95 -11.41
N ILE A 33 -2.99 -10.45 -10.21
CA ILE A 33 -2.02 -10.07 -9.18
C ILE A 33 -1.67 -11.29 -8.33
N ASN A 34 -0.42 -11.42 -7.94
CA ASN A 34 0.06 -12.56 -7.16
C ASN A 34 0.59 -12.18 -5.78
N ALA A 35 0.50 -10.88 -5.45
CA ALA A 35 0.78 -10.35 -4.13
C ALA A 35 -0.16 -9.18 -3.82
N VAL A 36 -0.43 -8.93 -2.54
CA VAL A 36 -1.23 -7.79 -2.05
C VAL A 36 -0.74 -7.38 -0.67
N ALA A 37 -0.66 -6.08 -0.41
CA ALA A 37 -0.54 -5.55 0.93
C ALA A 37 -1.94 -5.33 1.51
N ILE A 38 -2.19 -5.81 2.72
CA ILE A 38 -3.40 -5.50 3.48
C ILE A 38 -3.08 -4.30 4.36
N THR A 39 -3.78 -3.20 4.13
CA THR A 39 -3.49 -1.90 4.74
C THR A 39 -4.72 -1.32 5.40
N ASP A 40 -5.44 -2.15 6.17
CA ASP A 40 -6.62 -1.71 6.93
C ASP A 40 -6.29 -0.55 7.86
N HIS A 41 -7.23 0.39 8.05
CA HIS A 41 -7.06 1.54 8.93
C HIS A 41 -6.86 1.11 10.39
N ASP A 42 -5.71 1.50 10.95
CA ASP A 42 -5.34 1.34 12.36
C ASP A 42 -5.46 -0.08 12.91
N THR A 43 -5.46 -1.10 12.04
CA THR A 43 -5.59 -2.49 12.45
C THR A 43 -4.85 -3.47 11.54
N MET A 44 -4.30 -4.52 12.14
CA MET A 44 -3.71 -5.67 11.42
C MET A 44 -4.67 -6.86 11.31
N GLU A 45 -5.93 -6.70 11.69
CA GLU A 45 -6.88 -7.82 11.78
C GLU A 45 -7.15 -8.46 10.42
N GLY A 46 -7.30 -7.68 9.34
CA GLY A 46 -7.49 -8.20 7.98
C GLY A 46 -6.31 -9.06 7.54
N TYR A 47 -5.09 -8.60 7.77
CA TYR A 47 -3.89 -9.38 7.50
C TYR A 47 -3.87 -10.69 8.31
N ARG A 48 -4.12 -10.63 9.63
CA ARG A 48 -4.10 -11.81 10.51
C ARG A 48 -5.11 -12.88 10.11
N ARG A 49 -6.28 -12.46 9.63
CA ARG A 49 -7.34 -13.36 9.13
C ARG A 49 -6.92 -14.12 7.86
N ILE A 50 -6.12 -13.48 7.01
CA ILE A 50 -5.81 -13.98 5.66
C ILE A 50 -4.50 -14.74 5.63
N LYS A 51 -3.47 -14.30 6.36
CA LYS A 51 -2.09 -14.79 6.24
C LYS A 51 -1.91 -16.31 6.35
N ASN A 52 -2.72 -16.97 7.17
CA ASN A 52 -2.65 -18.42 7.41
C ASN A 52 -3.75 -19.19 6.67
N SER A 53 -4.52 -18.55 5.82
CA SER A 53 -5.59 -19.20 5.07
C SER A 53 -5.04 -20.05 3.93
N SER A 54 -5.35 -21.34 3.90
CA SER A 54 -4.97 -22.25 2.81
C SER A 54 -5.49 -21.82 1.44
N ALA A 55 -6.54 -21.00 1.39
CA ALA A 55 -7.08 -20.43 0.15
C ALA A 55 -6.09 -19.50 -0.54
N PHE A 56 -5.19 -18.84 0.21
CA PHE A 56 -4.19 -17.90 -0.28
C PHE A 56 -2.79 -18.50 -0.49
N LYS A 57 -2.63 -19.84 -0.39
CA LYS A 57 -1.33 -20.52 -0.47
C LYS A 57 -0.46 -20.13 -1.69
N ASP A 58 -1.10 -19.78 -2.82
CA ASP A 58 -0.44 -19.39 -4.06
C ASP A 58 -0.25 -17.87 -4.19
N MET A 59 -0.69 -17.10 -3.21
CA MET A 59 -0.60 -15.65 -3.16
C MET A 59 0.36 -15.22 -2.04
N LEU A 60 1.05 -14.09 -2.23
CA LEU A 60 1.79 -13.47 -1.14
C LEU A 60 0.95 -12.36 -0.51
N ILE A 61 0.75 -12.46 0.79
CA ILE A 61 0.09 -11.41 1.57
C ILE A 61 1.15 -10.65 2.33
N LEU A 62 1.39 -9.41 1.93
CA LEU A 62 2.32 -8.53 2.59
C LEU A 62 1.65 -7.93 3.84
N PRO A 63 2.25 -8.05 5.03
CA PRO A 63 1.73 -7.37 6.19
C PRO A 63 1.80 -5.86 6.01
N GLY A 64 0.73 -5.17 6.33
CA GLY A 64 0.64 -3.72 6.25
C GLY A 64 -0.49 -3.16 7.11
N VAL A 65 -0.40 -1.88 7.39
CA VAL A 65 -1.43 -1.10 8.08
C VAL A 65 -1.36 0.35 7.58
N GLU A 66 -2.50 0.96 7.35
CA GLU A 66 -2.60 2.40 7.19
C GLU A 66 -2.87 3.03 8.55
N VAL A 67 -1.90 3.78 9.07
CA VAL A 67 -1.95 4.42 10.39
C VAL A 67 -2.39 5.86 10.23
N THR A 68 -3.50 6.21 10.88
CA THR A 68 -3.96 7.60 10.95
C THR A 68 -3.15 8.36 11.99
N THR A 69 -2.45 9.42 11.56
CA THR A 69 -1.62 10.23 12.44
C THR A 69 -2.07 11.70 12.49
N ASP A 70 -1.54 12.45 13.46
CA ASP A 70 -1.81 13.89 13.62
C ASP A 70 -1.36 14.74 12.41
N LEU A 71 -0.47 14.20 11.56
CA LEU A 71 0.02 14.90 10.36
C LEU A 71 -0.56 14.35 9.05
N GLY A 72 -1.28 13.24 9.09
CA GLY A 72 -1.85 12.54 7.94
C GLY A 72 -1.53 11.04 7.98
N ASP A 73 -2.06 10.30 7.02
CA ASP A 73 -1.94 8.85 7.00
C ASP A 73 -0.54 8.39 6.58
N LEU A 74 -0.08 7.29 7.17
CA LEU A 74 1.16 6.59 6.84
C LEU A 74 0.87 5.10 6.69
N ILE A 75 1.39 4.47 5.64
CA ILE A 75 1.34 3.02 5.49
C ILE A 75 2.67 2.42 5.97
N ILE A 76 2.57 1.47 6.90
CA ILE A 76 3.69 0.67 7.35
C ILE A 76 3.59 -0.73 6.75
N LEU A 77 4.61 -1.15 6.01
CA LEU A 77 4.67 -2.46 5.34
C LEU A 77 5.78 -3.34 5.93
N GLY A 78 5.58 -4.64 5.88
CA GLY A 78 6.60 -5.64 6.23
C GLY A 78 6.60 -6.07 7.69
N LEU A 79 5.85 -5.41 8.57
CA LEU A 79 5.76 -5.72 10.01
C LEU A 79 4.43 -6.40 10.36
N GLU A 80 4.50 -7.48 11.15
CA GLU A 80 3.28 -8.17 11.62
C GLU A 80 2.64 -7.50 12.85
N ASN A 81 3.41 -6.74 13.61
CA ASN A 81 2.95 -6.03 14.81
C ASN A 81 3.50 -4.60 14.84
N PRO A 82 3.14 -3.76 13.85
CA PRO A 82 3.62 -2.38 13.80
C PRO A 82 3.05 -1.56 14.97
N THR A 83 3.79 -0.51 15.34
CA THR A 83 3.29 0.49 16.28
C THR A 83 2.22 1.34 15.58
N ILE A 84 1.04 1.43 16.19
CA ILE A 84 -0.11 2.21 15.73
C ILE A 84 -0.39 3.30 16.75
N MET A 85 -0.20 4.56 16.41
CA MET A 85 -0.45 5.72 17.26
C MET A 85 -0.56 7.02 16.46
N ALA A 86 -1.09 8.07 17.08
CA ALA A 86 -1.31 9.36 16.43
C ALA A 86 -0.02 10.16 16.15
N ASP A 87 1.05 9.94 16.88
CA ASP A 87 2.35 10.65 16.68
C ASP A 87 3.12 10.02 15.50
N PRO A 88 3.21 10.70 14.34
CA PRO A 88 3.83 10.14 13.14
C PRO A 88 5.35 9.92 13.29
N PHE A 89 6.03 10.74 14.09
CA PHE A 89 7.47 10.58 14.30
C PHE A 89 7.79 9.30 15.08
N LYS A 90 6.97 8.97 16.09
CA LYS A 90 7.10 7.71 16.84
C LYS A 90 6.73 6.50 16.01
N VAL A 91 5.71 6.62 15.15
CA VAL A 91 5.35 5.55 14.19
C VAL A 91 6.51 5.26 13.26
N VAL A 92 7.10 6.30 12.67
CA VAL A 92 8.25 6.19 11.76
C VAL A 92 9.47 5.62 12.47
N GLU A 93 9.79 6.12 13.67
CA GLU A 93 10.92 5.64 14.47
C GLU A 93 10.77 4.15 14.82
N ALA A 94 9.61 3.75 15.33
CA ALA A 94 9.33 2.36 15.68
C ALA A 94 9.41 1.45 14.45
N ALA A 95 8.73 1.83 13.35
CA ALA A 95 8.74 1.04 12.12
C ALA A 95 10.18 0.86 11.57
N ARG A 96 10.98 1.91 11.61
CA ARG A 96 12.37 1.87 11.13
C ARG A 96 13.27 0.98 12.00
N ASN A 97 13.11 1.05 13.32
CA ASN A 97 13.85 0.21 14.28
C ASN A 97 13.54 -1.28 14.10
N GLU A 98 12.33 -1.61 13.65
CA GLU A 98 11.90 -2.98 13.38
C GLU A 98 12.13 -3.43 11.93
N GLY A 99 12.70 -2.57 11.07
CA GLY A 99 12.98 -2.88 9.67
C GLY A 99 11.76 -2.79 8.75
N GLY A 100 10.71 -2.10 9.15
CA GLY A 100 9.53 -1.81 8.35
C GLY A 100 9.83 -0.85 7.20
N PHE A 101 8.93 -0.84 6.21
CA PHE A 101 8.94 0.09 5.08
C PHE A 101 7.82 1.10 5.27
N ILE A 102 8.17 2.39 5.20
CA ILE A 102 7.28 3.51 5.49
C ILE A 102 6.90 4.18 4.17
N LEU A 103 5.62 4.16 3.86
CA LEU A 103 5.06 4.76 2.65
C LEU A 103 4.13 5.92 3.01
N ALA A 104 4.28 7.06 2.34
CA ALA A 104 3.32 8.16 2.39
C ALA A 104 2.21 7.91 1.35
N PRO A 105 1.00 7.49 1.77
CA PRO A 105 -0.12 7.27 0.86
C PRO A 105 -0.72 8.60 0.43
N HIS A 106 -1.24 8.67 -0.81
CA HIS A 106 -2.00 9.80 -1.37
C HIS A 106 -1.67 11.20 -0.80
N PRO A 107 -0.38 11.62 -0.73
CA PRO A 107 0.06 12.74 0.11
C PRO A 107 -0.58 14.10 -0.24
N PHE A 108 -1.14 14.27 -1.43
CA PHE A 108 -1.75 15.53 -1.89
C PHE A 108 -3.26 15.41 -2.20
N ASP A 109 -3.95 14.36 -1.70
CA ASP A 109 -5.41 14.31 -1.82
C ASP A 109 -6.08 15.17 -0.75
N GLU A 110 -6.59 16.34 -1.16
CA GLU A 110 -7.24 17.31 -0.28
C GLU A 110 -8.57 16.79 0.36
N ARG A 111 -9.10 15.68 -0.15
CA ARG A 111 -10.34 15.08 0.38
C ARG A 111 -10.10 14.15 1.56
N ARG A 112 -8.85 13.94 1.94
CA ARG A 112 -8.41 13.01 2.99
C ARG A 112 -7.44 13.66 3.94
N VAL A 113 -7.15 12.95 5.04
CA VAL A 113 -6.09 13.32 5.96
C VAL A 113 -4.76 12.90 5.35
N SER A 114 -4.16 13.79 4.57
CA SER A 114 -2.93 13.54 3.82
C SER A 114 -1.75 14.32 4.39
N VAL A 115 -0.57 13.71 4.40
CA VAL A 115 0.65 14.32 4.98
C VAL A 115 1.16 15.55 4.23
N GLY A 116 0.86 15.69 2.93
CA GLY A 116 1.29 16.81 2.10
C GLY A 116 2.82 16.97 2.08
N GLU A 117 3.29 18.19 2.07
CA GLU A 117 4.72 18.53 2.08
C GLU A 117 5.47 18.06 3.34
N LYS A 118 4.75 17.71 4.41
CA LYS A 118 5.35 17.17 5.65
C LYS A 118 6.06 15.83 5.44
N VAL A 119 5.81 15.13 4.32
CA VAL A 119 6.61 13.98 3.90
C VAL A 119 8.11 14.26 3.98
N SER A 120 8.55 15.50 3.66
CA SER A 120 9.96 15.90 3.68
C SER A 120 10.64 15.81 5.05
N ILE A 121 9.86 15.82 6.13
CA ILE A 121 10.36 15.74 7.52
C ILE A 121 10.10 14.39 8.19
N LEU A 122 9.29 13.53 7.57
CA LEU A 122 8.88 12.25 8.17
C LEU A 122 9.81 11.08 7.86
N ASN A 123 10.87 11.27 7.06
CA ASN A 123 11.84 10.24 6.72
C ASN A 123 11.17 8.93 6.23
N VAL A 124 10.24 9.06 5.29
CA VAL A 124 9.58 7.90 4.64
C VAL A 124 10.49 7.21 3.63
N ASP A 125 10.18 5.97 3.27
CA ASP A 125 10.96 5.18 2.30
C ASP A 125 10.48 5.37 0.86
N ALA A 126 9.19 5.71 0.66
CA ALA A 126 8.59 5.93 -0.65
C ALA A 126 7.36 6.84 -0.58
N ILE A 127 6.91 7.29 -1.74
CA ILE A 127 5.69 8.09 -1.91
C ILE A 127 4.74 7.36 -2.85
N GLU A 128 3.46 7.26 -2.48
CA GLU A 128 2.40 6.81 -3.39
C GLU A 128 2.09 7.93 -4.40
N THR A 129 2.67 7.78 -5.60
CA THR A 129 2.56 8.79 -6.67
C THR A 129 1.41 8.52 -7.63
N VAL A 130 0.83 7.33 -7.55
CA VAL A 130 -0.37 6.92 -8.28
C VAL A 130 -1.31 6.20 -7.34
N ASN A 131 -2.33 6.90 -6.86
CA ASN A 131 -3.45 6.32 -6.14
C ASN A 131 -4.68 6.36 -7.05
N ALA A 132 -5.39 5.23 -7.18
CA ALA A 132 -6.51 5.12 -8.11
C ALA A 132 -7.71 6.01 -7.76
N LYS A 133 -7.83 6.45 -6.51
CA LYS A 133 -8.91 7.32 -6.04
C LYS A 133 -8.56 8.81 -6.10
N CYS A 134 -7.28 9.13 -6.21
CA CYS A 134 -6.82 10.52 -6.28
C CYS A 134 -7.12 11.17 -7.64
N SER A 135 -7.22 12.49 -7.64
CA SER A 135 -7.25 13.27 -8.88
C SER A 135 -5.91 13.15 -9.64
N ASN A 136 -5.96 13.39 -10.94
CA ASN A 136 -4.74 13.44 -11.76
C ASN A 136 -3.76 14.51 -11.26
N ASP A 137 -4.26 15.62 -10.73
CA ASP A 137 -3.44 16.71 -10.21
C ASP A 137 -2.75 16.31 -8.91
N ALA A 138 -3.45 15.66 -7.97
CA ALA A 138 -2.86 15.13 -6.74
C ALA A 138 -1.76 14.09 -7.04
N ASN A 139 -2.03 13.16 -7.95
CA ASN A 139 -1.04 12.17 -8.40
C ASN A 139 0.16 12.81 -9.11
N ARG A 140 -0.05 13.90 -9.87
CA ARG A 140 1.02 14.65 -10.51
C ARG A 140 1.90 15.34 -9.46
N GLN A 141 1.30 16.04 -8.49
CA GLN A 141 2.01 16.70 -7.40
C GLN A 141 2.84 15.69 -6.59
N ALA A 142 2.26 14.53 -6.24
CA ALA A 142 2.96 13.46 -5.54
C ALA A 142 4.20 12.98 -6.31
N ARG A 143 4.09 12.84 -7.64
CA ARG A 143 5.20 12.42 -8.51
C ARG A 143 6.30 13.47 -8.59
N GLU A 144 5.94 14.73 -8.74
CA GLU A 144 6.90 15.84 -8.78
C GLU A 144 7.63 15.96 -7.45
N PHE A 145 6.90 15.80 -6.34
CA PHE A 145 7.46 15.86 -4.99
C PHE A 145 8.39 14.67 -4.69
N ALA A 146 7.99 13.44 -5.04
CA ALA A 146 8.84 12.25 -4.92
C ALA A 146 10.17 12.45 -5.66
N ARG A 147 10.11 12.97 -6.90
CA ARG A 147 11.30 13.27 -7.70
C ARG A 147 12.18 14.34 -7.05
N ALA A 148 11.59 15.39 -6.50
CA ALA A 148 12.32 16.47 -5.83
C ALA A 148 13.07 15.98 -4.58
N LEU A 149 12.48 15.01 -3.86
CA LEU A 149 13.09 14.41 -2.67
C LEU A 149 14.02 13.21 -2.99
N GLY A 150 14.06 12.75 -4.24
CA GLY A 150 14.81 11.54 -4.63
C GLY A 150 14.26 10.25 -4.00
N LEU A 151 12.96 10.24 -3.67
CA LEU A 151 12.29 9.08 -3.08
C LEU A 151 11.65 8.19 -4.15
N PRO A 152 11.67 6.86 -3.96
CA PRO A 152 10.96 5.92 -4.81
C PRO A 152 9.49 6.25 -4.96
N ALA A 153 8.97 6.08 -6.18
CA ALA A 153 7.57 6.20 -6.52
C ALA A 153 6.90 4.83 -6.52
N VAL A 154 5.76 4.70 -5.83
CA VAL A 154 4.94 3.50 -5.85
C VAL A 154 3.48 3.84 -6.19
N GLY A 155 2.66 2.82 -6.44
CA GLY A 155 1.24 3.00 -6.66
C GLY A 155 0.39 2.06 -5.82
N GLY A 156 -0.87 2.43 -5.58
CA GLY A 156 -1.86 1.65 -4.88
C GLY A 156 -3.27 1.88 -5.41
N SER A 157 -4.12 0.85 -5.31
CA SER A 157 -5.52 0.99 -5.71
C SER A 157 -6.34 1.74 -4.68
N ASP A 158 -5.95 1.66 -3.41
CA ASP A 158 -6.74 2.17 -2.29
C ASP A 158 -8.15 1.58 -2.30
N ALA A 159 -8.20 0.26 -2.56
CA ALA A 159 -9.43 -0.46 -2.80
C ALA A 159 -10.26 -0.62 -1.53
N HIS A 160 -11.53 -0.22 -1.58
CA HIS A 160 -12.55 -0.40 -0.55
C HIS A 160 -13.72 -1.25 -1.07
N GLU A 161 -13.73 -1.50 -2.39
CA GLU A 161 -14.68 -2.37 -3.07
C GLU A 161 -13.93 -3.40 -3.93
N LYS A 162 -14.48 -4.61 -4.05
CA LYS A 162 -13.88 -5.73 -4.79
C LYS A 162 -13.33 -5.32 -6.16
N SER A 163 -14.11 -4.57 -6.95
CA SER A 163 -13.76 -4.19 -8.32
C SER A 163 -12.56 -3.24 -8.44
N GLN A 164 -12.14 -2.63 -7.34
CA GLN A 164 -11.03 -1.68 -7.31
C GLN A 164 -9.67 -2.37 -7.12
N VAL A 165 -9.67 -3.57 -6.51
CA VAL A 165 -8.42 -4.32 -6.23
C VAL A 165 -7.65 -4.61 -7.53
N GLY A 166 -6.38 -4.24 -7.54
CA GLY A 166 -5.49 -4.42 -8.68
C GLY A 166 -5.66 -3.39 -9.79
N SER A 167 -6.42 -2.30 -9.58
CA SER A 167 -6.54 -1.19 -10.54
C SER A 167 -5.25 -0.40 -10.71
N VAL A 168 -4.43 -0.33 -9.66
CA VAL A 168 -3.05 0.17 -9.70
C VAL A 168 -2.15 -0.87 -9.05
N VAL A 169 -1.08 -1.25 -9.73
CA VAL A 169 -0.14 -2.27 -9.26
C VAL A 169 1.30 -1.86 -9.48
N ASN A 170 2.18 -2.43 -8.68
CA ASN A 170 3.63 -2.35 -8.86
C ASN A 170 4.14 -3.67 -9.42
N VAL A 171 5.04 -3.60 -10.39
CA VAL A 171 5.67 -4.77 -11.00
C VAL A 171 7.13 -4.83 -10.59
N LEU A 172 7.50 -5.92 -9.95
CA LEU A 172 8.83 -6.18 -9.41
C LEU A 172 9.41 -7.46 -10.03
N GLU A 173 10.70 -7.46 -10.31
CA GLU A 173 11.46 -8.65 -10.68
C GLU A 173 12.29 -9.11 -9.47
N CYS A 174 11.65 -9.87 -8.58
CA CYS A 174 12.25 -10.32 -7.32
C CYS A 174 11.70 -11.69 -6.90
N GLU A 175 12.24 -12.25 -5.83
CA GLU A 175 11.64 -13.40 -5.17
C GLU A 175 10.31 -13.03 -4.52
N ARG A 176 9.40 -13.98 -4.44
CA ARG A 176 8.10 -13.78 -3.81
C ARG A 176 8.21 -14.00 -2.29
N SER A 177 8.88 -13.07 -1.64
CA SER A 177 9.03 -12.99 -0.19
C SER A 177 8.85 -11.56 0.29
N VAL A 178 8.46 -11.37 1.55
CA VAL A 178 8.26 -10.04 2.15
C VAL A 178 9.53 -9.20 2.00
N GLY A 179 10.68 -9.72 2.40
CA GLY A 179 11.96 -9.00 2.33
C GLY A 179 12.35 -8.60 0.91
N SER A 180 12.22 -9.52 -0.07
CA SER A 180 12.56 -9.22 -1.47
C SER A 180 11.63 -8.20 -2.10
N ILE A 181 10.35 -8.18 -1.70
CA ILE A 181 9.40 -7.14 -2.15
C ILE A 181 9.80 -5.79 -1.59
N ILE A 182 10.05 -5.68 -0.28
CA ILE A 182 10.48 -4.43 0.37
C ILE A 182 11.73 -3.87 -0.30
N GLU A 183 12.75 -4.72 -0.54
CA GLU A 183 13.96 -4.32 -1.26
C GLU A 183 13.67 -3.89 -2.72
N GLY A 184 12.71 -4.54 -3.37
CA GLY A 184 12.28 -4.16 -4.72
C GLY A 184 11.57 -2.81 -4.76
N LEU A 185 10.76 -2.48 -3.74
CA LEU A 185 10.06 -1.20 -3.63
C LEU A 185 11.03 -0.02 -3.46
N ARG A 186 12.19 -0.23 -2.82
CA ARG A 186 13.25 0.78 -2.69
C ARG A 186 13.93 1.15 -4.01
N LYS A 187 13.70 0.36 -5.08
CA LYS A 187 14.35 0.51 -6.40
C LYS A 187 13.45 1.12 -7.46
N ASP A 188 12.44 1.89 -7.05
CA ASP A 188 11.52 2.59 -7.95
C ASP A 188 10.80 1.62 -8.93
N PRO A 189 9.83 0.83 -8.45
CA PRO A 189 9.18 -0.21 -9.24
C PRO A 189 8.36 0.35 -10.40
N LYS A 190 8.12 -0.46 -11.42
CA LYS A 190 7.22 -0.08 -12.51
C LYS A 190 5.78 -0.05 -12.03
N ILE A 191 5.16 1.13 -12.01
CA ILE A 191 3.73 1.30 -11.72
C ILE A 191 2.91 1.04 -12.99
N VAL A 192 1.82 0.28 -12.86
CA VAL A 192 0.88 0.00 -13.94
C VAL A 192 -0.54 0.34 -13.48
N VAL A 193 -1.17 1.28 -14.18
CA VAL A 193 -2.60 1.60 -14.02
C VAL A 193 -3.40 0.72 -14.96
N ARG A 194 -4.40 0.03 -14.45
CA ARG A 194 -5.27 -0.87 -15.21
C ARG A 194 -6.66 -0.26 -15.29
N GLY A 195 -7.12 0.06 -16.49
CA GLY A 195 -8.49 0.54 -16.72
C GLY A 195 -9.53 -0.54 -16.44
N LYS A 196 -10.78 -0.13 -16.19
CA LYS A 196 -11.93 -1.06 -16.00
C LYS A 196 -12.10 -2.10 -17.12
N ASN A 197 -11.51 -1.88 -18.30
CA ASN A 197 -11.56 -2.78 -19.45
C ASN A 197 -10.36 -3.76 -19.57
N ALA A 198 -9.36 -3.68 -18.70
CA ALA A 198 -8.21 -4.59 -18.70
C ALA A 198 -8.46 -5.91 -17.93
N MET A 199 -9.66 -6.08 -17.41
CA MET A 199 -10.09 -7.25 -16.62
C MET A 199 -11.00 -8.22 -17.40
N ARG A 200 -10.83 -8.31 -18.75
CA ARG A 200 -11.49 -9.34 -19.56
C ARG A 200 -10.51 -10.39 -20.04
#